data_245950b1a680df6c64a8e4bc9665eb24
#
_entry.id   245950b1a680df6c64a8e4bc9665eb24
#
_cell.length_a   1.000
_cell.length_b   1.000
_cell.length_c   1.000
_cell.angle_alpha   90.00
_cell.angle_beta   90.00
_cell.angle_gamma   90.00
#
_symmetry.space_group_name_H-M   'P 1'
#
loop_
_entity.id
_entity.type
_entity.pdbx_description
1 polymer ?
#
loop_
_entity_poly.entity_id
_entity_poly.type
_entity_poly.pdbx_seq_one_letter_code
_entity_poly.pdbx_strand_id
1 'polypeptide(L)'
;MQAVELENVSKSFGSVQAVDRLNVGVPAGSVYGFLGPNGAGKTTTLRMVMDIIRPDSGTIRLFDQPAEAVARSRVGYMPEERGLYRKMTVSAVLNYFGSLKGLAGADLRQRAAQWLERIALAEHAKKKVEELSRGMHQKLQFAVTVINDPELVILDEPFSGLDPVNQDLLREIITEMRRRGRTVLFSTHVMHEAERLCDFIVLINRGRIVVNGTLDQIRGGHESHVISIELEGDGEFIRTLPTVQEVASQGRRLEVRLCDGADPQELLKLLVGRTRVRAFEIKQPSLHEIFVRLVGADHAENL
;
A
#
# COMPACT_ATOMS: atom_id res chain seq x y z
N MET A 1 16.27 -6.95 -12.42
CA MET A 1 17.03 -6.17 -11.43
C MET A 1 16.11 -5.87 -10.26
N GLN A 2 16.55 -6.12 -9.05
CA GLN A 2 15.82 -5.78 -7.83
C GLN A 2 16.27 -4.39 -7.34
N ALA A 3 15.31 -3.55 -6.96
CA ALA A 3 15.61 -2.27 -6.31
C ALA A 3 15.89 -2.44 -4.82
N VAL A 4 15.20 -3.41 -4.19
CA VAL A 4 15.41 -3.82 -2.79
C VAL A 4 15.39 -5.33 -2.71
N GLU A 5 16.32 -5.91 -1.97
CA GLU A 5 16.40 -7.34 -1.69
C GLU A 5 16.66 -7.58 -0.21
N LEU A 6 15.81 -8.36 0.41
CA LEU A 6 15.94 -8.83 1.79
C LEU A 6 16.12 -10.35 1.78
N GLU A 7 17.17 -10.85 2.39
CA GLU A 7 17.47 -12.27 2.51
C GLU A 7 17.58 -12.67 3.98
N ASN A 8 16.63 -13.48 4.45
CA ASN A 8 16.57 -14.02 5.84
C ASN A 8 16.70 -12.94 6.92
N VAL A 9 16.12 -11.76 6.68
CA VAL A 9 16.25 -10.59 7.55
C VAL A 9 15.41 -10.78 8.81
N SER A 10 16.07 -10.65 9.98
CA SER A 10 15.41 -10.74 11.28
C SER A 10 15.78 -9.58 12.18
N LYS A 11 14.82 -9.19 13.06
CA LYS A 11 15.02 -8.14 14.06
C LYS A 11 14.17 -8.38 15.30
N SER A 12 14.82 -8.31 16.46
CA SER A 12 14.18 -8.39 17.77
C SER A 12 14.45 -7.14 18.59
N PHE A 13 13.52 -6.79 19.45
CA PHE A 13 13.66 -5.76 20.48
C PHE A 13 13.32 -6.37 21.83
N GLY A 14 14.35 -6.69 22.61
CA GLY A 14 14.20 -7.47 23.83
C GLY A 14 13.58 -8.84 23.55
N SER A 15 12.45 -9.15 24.13
CA SER A 15 11.71 -10.41 23.92
C SER A 15 10.78 -10.39 22.70
N VAL A 16 10.61 -9.25 22.02
CA VAL A 16 9.68 -9.11 20.89
C VAL A 16 10.42 -9.34 19.58
N GLN A 17 10.05 -10.39 18.86
CA GLN A 17 10.48 -10.64 17.47
C GLN A 17 9.67 -9.74 16.53
N ALA A 18 10.22 -8.58 16.14
CA ALA A 18 9.54 -7.63 15.29
C ALA A 18 9.56 -8.04 13.81
N VAL A 19 10.62 -8.74 13.38
CA VAL A 19 10.80 -9.24 12.00
C VAL A 19 11.47 -10.60 12.09
N ASP A 20 10.91 -11.63 11.43
CA ASP A 20 11.39 -13.01 11.49
C ASP A 20 11.64 -13.56 10.08
N ARG A 21 12.91 -13.65 9.68
CA ARG A 21 13.43 -14.25 8.45
C ARG A 21 12.71 -13.79 7.17
N LEU A 22 12.51 -12.49 7.04
CA LEU A 22 11.88 -11.95 5.82
C LEU A 22 12.76 -12.17 4.59
N ASN A 23 12.14 -12.67 3.51
CA ASN A 23 12.72 -12.81 2.19
C ASN A 23 11.82 -12.06 1.20
N VAL A 24 12.26 -10.91 0.71
CA VAL A 24 11.48 -10.03 -0.18
C VAL A 24 12.37 -9.48 -1.28
N GLY A 25 11.90 -9.56 -2.53
CA GLY A 25 12.50 -8.89 -3.66
C GLY A 25 11.55 -7.84 -4.24
N VAL A 26 11.97 -6.59 -4.30
CA VAL A 26 11.20 -5.49 -4.88
C VAL A 26 11.71 -5.21 -6.29
N PRO A 27 10.95 -5.51 -7.36
CA PRO A 27 11.37 -5.24 -8.73
C PRO A 27 11.58 -3.75 -8.99
N ALA A 28 12.64 -3.40 -9.71
CA ALA A 28 12.90 -2.01 -10.10
C ALA A 28 11.76 -1.48 -11.00
N GLY A 29 11.38 -0.21 -10.82
CA GLY A 29 10.33 0.45 -11.59
C GLY A 29 8.90 0.02 -11.23
N SER A 30 8.72 -0.67 -10.11
CA SER A 30 7.39 -1.11 -9.62
C SER A 30 6.90 -0.30 -8.43
N VAL A 31 5.60 -0.38 -8.17
CA VAL A 31 4.97 0.01 -6.90
C VAL A 31 4.75 -1.23 -6.07
N TYR A 32 5.39 -1.29 -4.91
CA TYR A 32 5.37 -2.44 -4.01
C TYR A 32 4.76 -2.08 -2.66
N GLY A 33 3.73 -2.80 -2.25
CA GLY A 33 3.00 -2.57 -1.00
C GLY A 33 3.44 -3.50 0.13
N PHE A 34 3.87 -2.92 1.26
CA PHE A 34 4.06 -3.62 2.53
C PHE A 34 2.80 -3.50 3.38
N LEU A 35 2.02 -4.56 3.45
CA LEU A 35 0.70 -4.59 4.10
C LEU A 35 0.73 -5.35 5.41
N GLY A 36 -0.16 -4.98 6.31
CA GLY A 36 -0.35 -5.69 7.56
C GLY A 36 -0.88 -4.78 8.67
N PRO A 37 -1.34 -5.36 9.79
CA PRO A 37 -1.82 -4.61 10.93
C PRO A 37 -0.72 -3.79 11.60
N ASN A 38 -1.12 -2.91 12.52
CA ASN A 38 -0.17 -2.21 13.36
C ASN A 38 0.64 -3.20 14.21
N GLY A 39 1.94 -2.96 14.32
CA GLY A 39 2.85 -3.89 15.01
C GLY A 39 3.28 -5.12 14.19
N ALA A 40 2.86 -5.27 12.93
CA ALA A 40 3.26 -6.40 12.08
C ALA A 40 4.75 -6.42 11.69
N GLY A 41 5.51 -5.34 11.92
CA GLY A 41 6.92 -5.24 11.56
C GLY A 41 7.21 -4.36 10.33
N LYS A 42 6.18 -3.72 9.71
CA LYS A 42 6.32 -2.89 8.50
C LYS A 42 7.35 -1.77 8.66
N THR A 43 7.11 -0.84 9.58
CA THR A 43 8.01 0.30 9.84
C THR A 43 9.42 -0.15 10.24
N THR A 44 9.54 -1.23 11.02
CA THR A 44 10.86 -1.81 11.38
C THR A 44 11.60 -2.28 10.13
N THR A 45 10.92 -2.97 9.24
CA THR A 45 11.49 -3.43 7.96
C THR A 45 11.94 -2.24 7.10
N LEU A 46 11.09 -1.22 6.93
CA LEU A 46 11.45 -0.02 6.15
C LEU A 46 12.65 0.72 6.76
N ARG A 47 12.72 0.82 8.10
CA ARG A 47 13.87 1.42 8.79
C ARG A 47 15.16 0.61 8.62
N MET A 48 15.07 -0.72 8.52
CA MET A 48 16.22 -1.56 8.20
C MET A 48 16.67 -1.39 6.74
N VAL A 49 15.74 -1.31 5.79
CA VAL A 49 16.03 -1.01 4.37
C VAL A 49 16.75 0.34 4.24
N MET A 50 16.41 1.32 5.09
CA MET A 50 17.04 2.64 5.14
C MET A 50 18.36 2.67 5.93
N ASP A 51 18.84 1.53 6.46
CA ASP A 51 20.00 1.45 7.36
C ASP A 51 19.90 2.42 8.55
N ILE A 52 18.67 2.70 9.01
CA ILE A 52 18.41 3.45 10.25
C ILE A 52 18.53 2.51 11.46
N ILE A 53 18.10 1.25 11.25
CA ILE A 53 18.21 0.16 12.23
C ILE A 53 18.92 -0.99 11.54
N ARG A 54 19.88 -1.61 12.21
CA ARG A 54 20.56 -2.81 11.68
C ARG A 54 19.76 -4.07 11.98
N PRO A 55 19.65 -5.00 11.03
CA PRO A 55 19.09 -6.32 11.30
C PRO A 55 19.99 -7.09 12.27
N ASP A 56 19.41 -8.04 12.99
CA ASP A 56 20.16 -8.95 13.86
C ASP A 56 20.76 -10.12 13.05
N SER A 57 20.09 -10.48 11.94
CA SER A 57 20.58 -11.46 10.97
C SER A 57 20.01 -11.19 9.58
N GLY A 58 20.62 -11.82 8.57
CA GLY A 58 20.25 -11.65 7.16
C GLY A 58 20.96 -10.48 6.50
N THR A 59 20.65 -10.25 5.22
CA THR A 59 21.27 -9.20 4.41
C THR A 59 20.23 -8.34 3.72
N ILE A 60 20.54 -7.07 3.52
CA ILE A 60 19.70 -6.11 2.80
C ILE A 60 20.55 -5.46 1.70
N ARG A 61 20.05 -5.52 0.47
CA ARG A 61 20.70 -4.92 -0.70
C ARG A 61 19.76 -3.92 -1.35
N LEU A 62 20.31 -2.81 -1.80
CA LEU A 62 19.63 -1.83 -2.64
C LEU A 62 20.39 -1.71 -3.95
N PHE A 63 19.70 -1.88 -5.08
CA PHE A 63 20.32 -1.84 -6.42
C PHE A 63 21.57 -2.74 -6.54
N ASP A 64 21.46 -3.97 -6.05
CA ASP A 64 22.52 -4.99 -6.01
C ASP A 64 23.74 -4.62 -5.12
N GLN A 65 23.64 -3.56 -4.30
CA GLN A 65 24.69 -3.12 -3.38
C GLN A 65 24.20 -3.24 -1.92
N PRO A 66 25.10 -3.45 -0.94
CA PRO A 66 24.72 -3.36 0.48
C PRO A 66 24.04 -2.03 0.79
N ALA A 67 22.99 -2.05 1.61
CA ALA A 67 22.15 -0.86 1.86
C ALA A 67 22.94 0.34 2.40
N GLU A 68 23.98 0.08 3.23
CA GLU A 68 24.87 1.10 3.79
C GLU A 68 25.79 1.75 2.73
N ALA A 69 26.03 1.09 1.61
CA ALA A 69 26.90 1.60 0.54
C ALA A 69 26.15 2.52 -0.46
N VAL A 70 24.82 2.51 -0.43
CA VAL A 70 24.02 3.28 -1.40
C VAL A 70 23.96 4.75 -1.02
N ALA A 71 24.23 5.64 -1.99
CA ALA A 71 24.13 7.08 -1.78
C ALA A 71 22.70 7.49 -1.36
N ARG A 72 22.58 8.22 -0.27
CA ARG A 72 21.28 8.66 0.29
C ARG A 72 20.48 9.55 -0.68
N SER A 73 21.13 10.20 -1.64
CA SER A 73 20.47 10.97 -2.69
C SER A 73 19.65 10.11 -3.66
N ARG A 74 19.97 8.81 -3.80
CA ARG A 74 19.23 7.87 -4.65
C ARG A 74 17.95 7.35 -4.01
N VAL A 75 17.80 7.52 -2.67
CA VAL A 75 16.66 6.99 -1.91
C VAL A 75 15.92 8.13 -1.22
N GLY A 76 14.61 8.21 -1.43
CA GLY A 76 13.72 9.08 -0.68
C GLY A 76 13.02 8.29 0.42
N TYR A 77 13.05 8.77 1.67
CA TYR A 77 12.32 8.13 2.77
C TYR A 77 11.36 9.12 3.43
N MET A 78 10.12 8.74 3.52
CA MET A 78 9.07 9.44 4.25
C MET A 78 8.65 8.59 5.45
N PRO A 79 9.04 8.95 6.67
CA PRO A 79 8.60 8.26 7.88
C PRO A 79 7.12 8.57 8.18
N GLU A 80 6.46 7.68 8.92
CA GLU A 80 5.10 7.90 9.45
C GLU A 80 5.04 9.13 10.38
N GLU A 81 6.09 9.32 11.19
CA GLU A 81 6.19 10.45 12.11
C GLU A 81 6.51 11.75 11.36
N ARG A 82 5.93 12.85 11.83
CA ARG A 82 6.08 14.16 11.22
C ARG A 82 7.38 14.82 11.67
N GLY A 83 8.43 14.69 10.85
CA GLY A 83 9.79 15.13 11.13
C GLY A 83 10.18 16.51 10.57
N LEU A 84 9.24 17.33 10.07
CA LEU A 84 9.57 18.64 9.49
C LEU A 84 9.78 19.71 10.55
N TYR A 85 10.68 20.69 10.28
CA TYR A 85 10.97 21.82 11.16
C TYR A 85 9.79 22.77 11.29
N ARG A 86 9.08 22.69 12.40
CA ARG A 86 7.79 23.36 12.64
C ARG A 86 7.83 24.88 12.50
N LYS A 87 8.95 25.53 12.89
CA LYS A 87 9.12 27.00 12.85
C LYS A 87 9.59 27.53 11.50
N MET A 88 10.04 26.68 10.59
CA MET A 88 10.40 27.07 9.23
C MET A 88 9.15 27.31 8.38
N THR A 89 9.28 28.16 7.35
CA THR A 89 8.23 28.31 6.36
C THR A 89 8.21 27.11 5.41
N VAL A 90 7.06 26.86 4.78
CA VAL A 90 6.86 25.75 3.82
C VAL A 90 7.91 25.78 2.70
N SER A 91 8.15 26.97 2.11
CA SER A 91 9.19 27.12 1.08
C SER A 91 10.61 26.93 1.63
N ALA A 92 10.88 27.41 2.85
CA ALA A 92 12.20 27.22 3.47
C ALA A 92 12.50 25.75 3.75
N VAL A 93 11.50 24.96 4.17
CA VAL A 93 11.65 23.51 4.37
C VAL A 93 12.01 22.80 3.06
N LEU A 94 11.29 23.07 1.97
CA LEU A 94 11.59 22.45 0.66
C LEU A 94 13.00 22.83 0.18
N ASN A 95 13.38 24.10 0.28
CA ASN A 95 14.72 24.55 -0.10
C ASN A 95 15.80 23.90 0.78
N TYR A 96 15.58 23.81 2.09
CA TYR A 96 16.53 23.22 3.02
C TYR A 96 16.77 21.73 2.71
N PHE A 97 15.73 20.93 2.64
CA PHE A 97 15.86 19.51 2.35
C PHE A 97 16.34 19.25 0.92
N GLY A 98 15.92 20.05 -0.05
CA GLY A 98 16.43 19.98 -1.41
C GLY A 98 17.93 20.22 -1.48
N SER A 99 18.44 21.20 -0.74
CA SER A 99 19.90 21.46 -0.67
C SER A 99 20.66 20.33 0.00
N LEU A 100 20.14 19.74 1.07
CA LEU A 100 20.74 18.55 1.71
C LEU A 100 20.81 17.33 0.75
N LYS A 101 19.91 17.27 -0.23
CA LYS A 101 19.87 16.23 -1.24
C LYS A 101 20.67 16.58 -2.50
N GLY A 102 21.50 17.64 -2.47
CA GLY A 102 22.42 18.02 -3.52
C GLY A 102 21.85 18.97 -4.58
N LEU A 103 20.62 19.46 -4.43
CA LEU A 103 20.07 20.47 -5.32
C LEU A 103 20.60 21.86 -4.93
N ALA A 104 20.87 22.75 -5.90
CA ALA A 104 21.39 24.08 -5.63
C ALA A 104 20.88 25.15 -6.62
N GLY A 105 21.04 26.41 -6.26
CA GLY A 105 20.87 27.53 -7.16
C GLY A 105 19.48 27.66 -7.79
N ALA A 106 19.41 27.82 -9.09
CA ALA A 106 18.16 28.00 -9.83
C ALA A 106 17.33 26.71 -9.91
N ASP A 107 17.98 25.56 -10.06
CA ASP A 107 17.31 24.24 -10.14
C ASP A 107 16.52 23.95 -8.85
N LEU A 108 17.14 24.17 -7.69
CA LEU A 108 16.45 23.99 -6.42
C LEU A 108 15.21 24.90 -6.28
N ARG A 109 15.35 26.17 -6.62
CA ARG A 109 14.23 27.12 -6.53
C ARG A 109 13.10 26.74 -7.48
N GLN A 110 13.42 26.32 -8.70
CA GLN A 110 12.46 25.90 -9.70
C GLN A 110 11.71 24.63 -9.25
N ARG A 111 12.43 23.61 -8.78
CA ARG A 111 11.82 22.35 -8.29
C ARG A 111 10.95 22.61 -7.05
N ALA A 112 11.41 23.43 -6.11
CA ALA A 112 10.63 23.78 -4.93
C ALA A 112 9.31 24.47 -5.32
N ALA A 113 9.33 25.41 -6.26
CA ALA A 113 8.14 26.08 -6.75
C ALA A 113 7.19 25.08 -7.47
N GLN A 114 7.70 24.26 -8.36
CA GLN A 114 6.93 23.23 -9.06
C GLN A 114 6.26 22.23 -8.08
N TRP A 115 6.98 21.81 -7.04
CA TRP A 115 6.39 20.93 -6.03
C TRP A 115 5.31 21.61 -5.22
N LEU A 116 5.49 22.89 -4.84
CA LEU A 116 4.46 23.65 -4.13
C LEU A 116 3.17 23.76 -4.93
N GLU A 117 3.26 24.05 -6.23
CA GLU A 117 2.11 24.05 -7.13
C GLU A 117 1.47 22.65 -7.19
N ARG A 118 2.27 21.63 -7.42
CA ARG A 118 1.80 20.26 -7.62
C ARG A 118 1.04 19.69 -6.42
N ILE A 119 1.49 20.03 -5.19
CA ILE A 119 0.82 19.58 -3.95
C ILE A 119 -0.23 20.57 -3.46
N ALA A 120 -0.57 21.60 -4.26
CA ALA A 120 -1.50 22.67 -3.91
C ALA A 120 -1.16 23.36 -2.56
N LEU A 121 0.12 23.78 -2.40
CA LEU A 121 0.62 24.54 -1.26
C LEU A 121 1.32 25.83 -1.66
N ALA A 122 1.24 26.29 -2.91
CA ALA A 122 1.89 27.51 -3.40
C ALA A 122 1.44 28.76 -2.60
N GLU A 123 0.14 28.90 -2.35
CA GLU A 123 -0.41 30.01 -1.55
C GLU A 123 0.03 29.97 -0.08
N HIS A 124 0.48 28.83 0.39
CA HIS A 124 0.94 28.61 1.77
C HIS A 124 2.47 28.65 1.91
N ALA A 125 3.21 28.97 0.83
CA ALA A 125 4.68 28.96 0.79
C ALA A 125 5.36 29.76 1.93
N LYS A 126 4.73 30.86 2.36
CA LYS A 126 5.23 31.74 3.43
C LYS A 126 4.73 31.40 4.85
N LYS A 127 3.73 30.48 4.96
CA LYS A 127 3.25 30.02 6.26
C LYS A 127 4.28 29.12 6.92
N LYS A 128 4.29 29.10 8.26
CA LYS A 128 5.10 28.15 9.02
C LYS A 128 4.48 26.75 8.93
N VAL A 129 5.32 25.73 9.03
CA VAL A 129 4.89 24.34 9.02
C VAL A 129 3.89 24.02 10.13
N GLU A 130 4.04 24.64 11.31
CA GLU A 130 3.12 24.47 12.45
C GLU A 130 1.70 24.98 12.19
N GLU A 131 1.50 25.84 11.18
CA GLU A 131 0.19 26.40 10.80
C GLU A 131 -0.55 25.50 9.78
N LEU A 132 0.09 24.43 9.31
CA LEU A 132 -0.50 23.53 8.33
C LEU A 132 -1.47 22.53 8.96
N SER A 133 -2.55 22.19 8.24
CA SER A 133 -3.39 21.06 8.59
C SER A 133 -2.62 19.73 8.47
N ARG A 134 -3.18 18.66 9.02
CA ARG A 134 -2.59 17.31 8.93
C ARG A 134 -2.29 16.89 7.50
N GLY A 135 -3.26 17.04 6.58
CA GLY A 135 -3.12 16.68 5.18
C GLY A 135 -2.11 17.56 4.45
N MET A 136 -2.09 18.87 4.72
CA MET A 136 -1.08 19.79 4.15
C MET A 136 0.34 19.42 4.60
N HIS A 137 0.52 19.08 5.87
CA HIS A 137 1.80 18.63 6.40
C HIS A 137 2.28 17.34 5.72
N GLN A 138 1.36 16.36 5.54
CA GLN A 138 1.64 15.10 4.87
C GLN A 138 2.10 15.33 3.43
N LYS A 139 1.39 16.19 2.68
CA LYS A 139 1.76 16.55 1.30
C LYS A 139 3.14 17.23 1.23
N LEU A 140 3.43 18.13 2.17
CA LEU A 140 4.75 18.78 2.25
C LEU A 140 5.85 17.76 2.54
N GLN A 141 5.62 16.83 3.48
CA GLN A 141 6.58 15.77 3.81
C GLN A 141 6.85 14.85 2.61
N PHE A 142 5.79 14.52 1.85
CA PHE A 142 5.94 13.78 0.60
C PHE A 142 6.80 14.55 -0.42
N ALA A 143 6.50 15.83 -0.67
CA ALA A 143 7.27 16.64 -1.63
C ALA A 143 8.74 16.77 -1.22
N VAL A 144 9.04 16.95 0.06
CA VAL A 144 10.41 16.93 0.61
C VAL A 144 11.10 15.59 0.31
N THR A 145 10.35 14.49 0.40
CA THR A 145 10.90 13.15 0.15
C THR A 145 11.37 12.99 -1.29
N VAL A 146 10.61 13.51 -2.24
CA VAL A 146 10.80 13.25 -3.67
C VAL A 146 11.38 14.43 -4.47
N ILE A 147 11.71 15.55 -3.84
CA ILE A 147 12.17 16.79 -4.51
C ILE A 147 13.37 16.61 -5.44
N ASN A 148 14.26 15.67 -5.12
CA ASN A 148 15.46 15.34 -5.89
C ASN A 148 15.26 14.23 -6.92
N ASP A 149 14.01 13.76 -7.12
CA ASP A 149 13.64 12.68 -8.04
C ASP A 149 14.43 11.38 -7.81
N PRO A 150 14.38 10.79 -6.59
CA PRO A 150 15.16 9.60 -6.25
C PRO A 150 14.73 8.37 -7.08
N GLU A 151 15.64 7.40 -7.21
CA GLU A 151 15.39 6.14 -7.92
C GLU A 151 14.47 5.19 -7.14
N LEU A 152 14.59 5.20 -5.80
CA LEU A 152 13.74 4.45 -4.87
C LEU A 152 13.07 5.42 -3.89
N VAL A 153 11.77 5.31 -3.74
CA VAL A 153 10.97 6.06 -2.78
C VAL A 153 10.35 5.11 -1.78
N ILE A 154 10.64 5.31 -0.51
CA ILE A 154 10.09 4.52 0.60
C ILE A 154 9.16 5.40 1.40
N LEU A 155 7.90 4.99 1.52
CA LEU A 155 6.83 5.78 2.15
C LEU A 155 6.18 4.95 3.28
N ASP A 156 6.26 5.45 4.51
CA ASP A 156 5.62 4.80 5.66
C ASP A 156 4.26 5.47 5.93
N GLU A 157 3.16 4.74 5.71
CA GLU A 157 1.77 5.18 5.83
C GLU A 157 1.46 6.51 5.09
N PRO A 158 1.75 6.64 3.77
CA PRO A 158 1.68 7.92 3.06
C PRO A 158 0.29 8.54 2.97
N PHE A 159 -0.77 7.71 3.02
CA PHE A 159 -2.15 8.15 2.89
C PHE A 159 -2.81 8.52 4.22
N SER A 160 -2.11 8.30 5.35
CA SER A 160 -2.64 8.57 6.68
C SER A 160 -2.98 10.04 6.89
N GLY A 161 -4.23 10.31 7.29
CA GLY A 161 -4.71 11.68 7.60
C GLY A 161 -4.96 12.56 6.39
N LEU A 162 -4.98 12.00 5.17
CA LEU A 162 -5.43 12.66 3.95
C LEU A 162 -6.91 12.42 3.71
N ASP A 163 -7.60 13.45 3.24
CA ASP A 163 -8.94 13.30 2.66
C ASP A 163 -8.87 12.62 1.27
N PRO A 164 -10.00 12.14 0.73
CA PRO A 164 -10.02 11.41 -0.54
C PRO A 164 -9.38 12.17 -1.72
N VAL A 165 -9.57 13.49 -1.81
CA VAL A 165 -9.01 14.30 -2.91
C VAL A 165 -7.49 14.35 -2.83
N ASN A 166 -6.94 14.53 -1.62
CA ASN A 166 -5.49 14.54 -1.40
C ASN A 166 -4.88 13.13 -1.53
N GLN A 167 -5.63 12.06 -1.23
CA GLN A 167 -5.20 10.69 -1.50
C GLN A 167 -5.11 10.44 -3.00
N ASP A 168 -6.09 10.88 -3.80
CA ASP A 168 -6.07 10.76 -5.26
C ASP A 168 -4.87 11.50 -5.86
N LEU A 169 -4.59 12.71 -5.42
CA LEU A 169 -3.40 13.46 -5.83
C LEU A 169 -2.11 12.68 -5.56
N LEU A 170 -1.96 12.10 -4.38
CA LEU A 170 -0.77 11.31 -4.05
C LEU A 170 -0.65 10.05 -4.93
N ARG A 171 -1.77 9.36 -5.19
CA ARG A 171 -1.81 8.18 -6.09
C ARG A 171 -1.39 8.55 -7.51
N GLU A 172 -1.87 9.68 -8.03
CA GLU A 172 -1.46 10.16 -9.35
C GLU A 172 0.05 10.42 -9.42
N ILE A 173 0.62 11.07 -8.40
CA ILE A 173 2.05 11.35 -8.34
C ILE A 173 2.86 10.04 -8.27
N ILE A 174 2.47 9.09 -7.45
CA ILE A 174 3.14 7.78 -7.34
C ILE A 174 3.06 7.03 -8.67
N THR A 175 1.90 7.03 -9.32
CA THR A 175 1.70 6.40 -10.64
C THR A 175 2.59 7.03 -11.71
N GLU A 176 2.74 8.35 -11.69
CA GLU A 176 3.63 9.06 -12.62
C GLU A 176 5.11 8.72 -12.35
N MET A 177 5.52 8.65 -11.08
CA MET A 177 6.88 8.24 -10.70
C MET A 177 7.19 6.83 -11.23
N ARG A 178 6.27 5.89 -11.05
CA ARG A 178 6.38 4.54 -11.63
C ARG A 178 6.54 4.58 -13.15
N ARG A 179 5.70 5.37 -13.87
CA ARG A 179 5.80 5.51 -15.33
C ARG A 179 7.15 6.07 -15.79
N ARG A 180 7.83 6.83 -14.94
CA ARG A 180 9.19 7.34 -15.15
C ARG A 180 10.27 6.32 -14.75
N GLY A 181 9.89 5.09 -14.38
CA GLY A 181 10.82 4.02 -13.99
C GLY A 181 11.32 4.13 -12.54
N ARG A 182 10.70 4.96 -11.69
CA ARG A 182 11.04 5.02 -10.27
C ARG A 182 10.38 3.86 -9.53
N THR A 183 11.08 3.33 -8.54
CA THR A 183 10.54 2.29 -7.65
C THR A 183 9.90 2.95 -6.44
N VAL A 184 8.69 2.54 -6.09
CA VAL A 184 8.01 3.03 -4.89
C VAL A 184 7.67 1.84 -3.99
N LEU A 185 8.16 1.89 -2.77
CA LEU A 185 7.86 0.93 -1.71
C LEU A 185 7.06 1.67 -0.64
N PHE A 186 5.84 1.25 -0.33
CA PHE A 186 5.08 1.90 0.74
C PHE A 186 4.44 0.91 1.69
N SER A 187 4.36 1.31 2.96
CA SER A 187 3.62 0.57 3.97
C SER A 187 2.20 1.10 4.09
N THR A 188 1.27 0.22 4.37
CA THR A 188 -0.08 0.58 4.81
C THR A 188 -0.78 -0.56 5.52
N HIS A 189 -1.74 -0.21 6.39
CA HIS A 189 -2.71 -1.15 6.94
C HIS A 189 -4.04 -1.12 6.17
N VAL A 190 -4.20 -0.20 5.21
CA VAL A 190 -5.40 -0.03 4.38
C VAL A 190 -5.24 -0.81 3.09
N MET A 191 -5.78 -2.03 3.05
CA MET A 191 -5.58 -2.97 1.94
C MET A 191 -6.14 -2.46 0.61
N HIS A 192 -7.25 -1.72 0.65
CA HIS A 192 -7.84 -1.12 -0.54
C HIS A 192 -6.91 -0.13 -1.28
N GLU A 193 -6.05 0.60 -0.54
CA GLU A 193 -5.06 1.48 -1.17
C GLU A 193 -4.03 0.68 -1.99
N ALA A 194 -3.60 -0.46 -1.46
CA ALA A 194 -2.67 -1.32 -2.17
C ALA A 194 -3.30 -1.99 -3.40
N GLU A 195 -4.55 -2.42 -3.32
CA GLU A 195 -5.29 -2.99 -4.47
C GLU A 195 -5.38 -2.03 -5.65
N ARG A 196 -5.42 -0.72 -5.37
CA ARG A 196 -5.54 0.32 -6.41
C ARG A 196 -4.21 0.75 -7.02
N LEU A 197 -3.09 0.56 -6.30
CA LEU A 197 -1.83 1.22 -6.64
C LEU A 197 -0.68 0.25 -6.90
N CYS A 198 -0.67 -0.92 -6.23
CA CYS A 198 0.48 -1.82 -6.24
C CYS A 198 0.52 -2.76 -7.45
N ASP A 199 1.73 -2.99 -7.97
CA ASP A 199 2.04 -4.09 -8.87
C ASP A 199 2.29 -5.39 -8.11
N PHE A 200 2.95 -5.25 -6.94
CA PHE A 200 3.30 -6.34 -6.04
C PHE A 200 2.92 -5.99 -4.61
N ILE A 201 2.58 -7.00 -3.86
CA ILE A 201 2.14 -6.86 -2.47
C ILE A 201 2.83 -7.94 -1.63
N VAL A 202 3.34 -7.55 -0.48
CA VAL A 202 3.66 -8.46 0.62
C VAL A 202 2.76 -8.15 1.80
N LEU A 203 2.14 -9.17 2.33
CA LEU A 203 1.32 -9.07 3.53
C LEU A 203 2.07 -9.71 4.69
N ILE A 204 2.27 -8.91 5.74
CA ILE A 204 3.06 -9.29 6.90
C ILE A 204 2.15 -9.34 8.14
N ASN A 205 2.31 -10.39 8.93
CA ASN A 205 1.68 -10.52 10.24
C ASN A 205 2.70 -11.04 11.25
N ARG A 206 2.78 -10.41 12.43
CA ARG A 206 3.70 -10.80 13.52
C ARG A 206 5.15 -11.03 13.04
N GLY A 207 5.64 -10.13 12.18
CA GLY A 207 7.00 -10.19 11.66
C GLY A 207 7.26 -11.21 10.55
N ARG A 208 6.24 -11.96 10.10
CA ARG A 208 6.36 -13.00 9.07
C ARG A 208 5.55 -12.66 7.83
N ILE A 209 6.01 -13.12 6.69
CA ILE A 209 5.25 -13.02 5.43
C ILE A 209 4.12 -14.04 5.47
N VAL A 210 2.90 -13.54 5.24
CA VAL A 210 1.69 -14.36 5.07
C VAL A 210 1.48 -14.67 3.58
N VAL A 211 1.64 -13.65 2.73
CA VAL A 211 1.50 -13.78 1.28
C VAL A 211 2.41 -12.77 0.58
N ASN A 212 2.94 -13.13 -0.59
CA ASN A 212 3.78 -12.25 -1.40
C ASN A 212 3.57 -12.56 -2.89
N GLY A 213 3.32 -11.54 -3.71
CA GLY A 213 3.13 -11.68 -5.16
C GLY A 213 2.40 -10.52 -5.79
N THR A 214 1.98 -10.69 -7.04
CA THR A 214 1.05 -9.77 -7.70
C THR A 214 -0.37 -9.95 -7.16
N LEU A 215 -1.21 -8.94 -7.33
CA LEU A 215 -2.61 -9.02 -6.89
C LEU A 215 -3.34 -10.22 -7.54
N ASP A 216 -3.07 -10.48 -8.83
CA ASP A 216 -3.67 -11.60 -9.55
C ASP A 216 -3.19 -12.97 -9.02
N GLN A 217 -1.89 -13.10 -8.71
CA GLN A 217 -1.34 -14.32 -8.10
C GLN A 217 -1.96 -14.59 -6.72
N ILE A 218 -2.09 -13.54 -5.91
CA ILE A 218 -2.68 -13.65 -4.58
C ILE A 218 -4.15 -14.03 -4.67
N ARG A 219 -4.93 -13.40 -5.55
CA ARG A 219 -6.35 -13.69 -5.76
C ARG A 219 -6.57 -15.06 -6.40
N GLY A 220 -5.74 -15.43 -7.38
CA GLY A 220 -5.85 -16.72 -8.10
C GLY A 220 -5.63 -17.94 -7.21
N GLY A 221 -4.91 -17.79 -6.08
CA GLY A 221 -4.80 -18.82 -5.04
C GLY A 221 -6.01 -18.93 -4.09
N HIS A 222 -6.98 -18.01 -4.22
CA HIS A 222 -8.14 -17.92 -3.32
C HIS A 222 -9.42 -17.76 -4.16
N GLU A 223 -10.11 -18.86 -4.44
CA GLU A 223 -11.39 -18.81 -5.14
C GLU A 223 -12.42 -17.99 -4.35
N SER A 224 -13.12 -17.11 -5.06
CA SER A 224 -14.26 -16.39 -4.51
C SER A 224 -15.55 -17.12 -4.83
N HIS A 225 -16.25 -17.52 -3.79
CA HIS A 225 -17.59 -18.07 -3.92
C HIS A 225 -18.68 -16.99 -3.77
N VAL A 226 -18.30 -15.71 -3.87
CA VAL A 226 -19.24 -14.58 -3.69
C VAL A 226 -19.61 -13.99 -5.04
N ILE A 227 -20.91 -13.90 -5.31
CA ILE A 227 -21.48 -13.33 -6.51
C ILE A 227 -22.35 -12.14 -6.14
N SER A 228 -22.13 -11.00 -6.80
CA SER A 228 -23.01 -9.83 -6.71
C SER A 228 -24.06 -9.89 -7.81
N ILE A 229 -25.33 -9.86 -7.44
CA ILE A 229 -26.47 -10.02 -8.37
C ILE A 229 -27.41 -8.84 -8.20
N GLU A 230 -27.88 -8.26 -9.32
CA GLU A 230 -28.99 -7.33 -9.35
C GLU A 230 -30.11 -7.88 -10.22
N LEU A 231 -31.30 -8.02 -9.64
CA LEU A 231 -32.47 -8.62 -10.28
C LEU A 231 -33.62 -7.63 -10.41
N GLU A 232 -34.52 -7.87 -11.38
CA GLU A 232 -35.84 -7.26 -11.39
C GLU A 232 -36.81 -8.20 -10.66
N GLY A 233 -37.28 -7.76 -9.48
CA GLY A 233 -38.22 -8.53 -8.66
C GLY A 233 -37.59 -9.09 -7.39
N ASP A 234 -38.30 -10.04 -6.79
CA ASP A 234 -37.89 -10.66 -5.54
C ASP A 234 -36.90 -11.80 -5.79
N GLY A 235 -35.75 -11.73 -5.13
CA GLY A 235 -34.69 -12.75 -5.17
C GLY A 235 -34.73 -13.77 -4.02
N GLU A 236 -35.79 -13.80 -3.21
CA GLU A 236 -35.88 -14.67 -2.01
C GLU A 236 -35.69 -16.16 -2.33
N PHE A 237 -36.11 -16.61 -3.54
CA PHE A 237 -35.91 -18.00 -3.95
C PHE A 237 -34.42 -18.43 -4.00
N ILE A 238 -33.49 -17.48 -4.12
CA ILE A 238 -32.04 -17.77 -4.16
C ILE A 238 -31.58 -18.37 -2.83
N ARG A 239 -32.19 -17.96 -1.70
CA ARG A 239 -31.89 -18.48 -0.36
C ARG A 239 -32.23 -19.96 -0.21
N THR A 240 -33.13 -20.46 -1.04
CA THR A 240 -33.59 -21.86 -0.98
C THR A 240 -32.80 -22.81 -1.88
N LEU A 241 -31.85 -22.28 -2.64
CA LEU A 241 -31.04 -23.07 -3.56
C LEU A 241 -29.97 -23.89 -2.81
N PRO A 242 -29.83 -25.19 -3.10
CA PRO A 242 -28.86 -26.04 -2.39
C PRO A 242 -27.41 -25.68 -2.63
N THR A 243 -27.13 -24.95 -3.71
CA THR A 243 -25.79 -24.43 -4.09
C THR A 243 -25.43 -23.13 -3.40
N VAL A 244 -26.37 -22.53 -2.64
CA VAL A 244 -26.18 -21.23 -1.96
C VAL A 244 -26.00 -21.47 -0.47
N GLN A 245 -24.89 -20.97 0.05
CA GLN A 245 -24.56 -21.02 1.48
C GLN A 245 -25.18 -19.85 2.24
N GLU A 246 -25.11 -18.64 1.67
CA GLU A 246 -25.53 -17.39 2.33
C GLU A 246 -25.98 -16.36 1.29
N VAL A 247 -26.99 -15.56 1.64
CA VAL A 247 -27.43 -14.41 0.85
C VAL A 247 -27.54 -13.18 1.75
N ALA A 248 -26.72 -12.17 1.48
CA ALA A 248 -26.77 -10.85 2.09
C ALA A 248 -27.41 -9.84 1.13
N SER A 249 -28.22 -8.91 1.66
CA SER A 249 -28.83 -7.86 0.86
C SER A 249 -28.09 -6.54 1.06
N GLN A 250 -27.59 -5.95 -0.02
CA GLN A 250 -26.94 -4.64 -0.03
C GLN A 250 -27.72 -3.67 -0.94
N GLY A 251 -28.75 -3.05 -0.41
CA GLY A 251 -29.63 -2.16 -1.18
C GLY A 251 -30.38 -2.90 -2.29
N ARG A 252 -30.05 -2.62 -3.57
CA ARG A 252 -30.65 -3.29 -4.74
C ARG A 252 -29.86 -4.53 -5.19
N ARG A 253 -28.71 -4.82 -4.58
CA ARG A 253 -27.86 -5.95 -4.93
C ARG A 253 -27.94 -7.02 -3.87
N LEU A 254 -27.91 -8.25 -4.32
CA LEU A 254 -27.76 -9.43 -3.46
C LEU A 254 -26.31 -9.90 -3.57
N GLU A 255 -25.68 -10.12 -2.42
CA GLU A 255 -24.41 -10.86 -2.35
C GLU A 255 -24.75 -12.30 -2.00
N VAL A 256 -24.44 -13.19 -2.94
CA VAL A 256 -24.71 -14.61 -2.82
C VAL A 256 -23.39 -15.34 -2.65
N ARG A 257 -23.23 -16.02 -1.53
CA ARG A 257 -22.11 -16.94 -1.30
C ARG A 257 -22.52 -18.35 -1.72
N LEU A 258 -21.79 -18.93 -2.65
CA LEU A 258 -21.99 -20.31 -3.05
C LEU A 258 -21.31 -21.29 -2.10
N CYS A 259 -21.80 -22.52 -2.08
CA CYS A 259 -21.11 -23.66 -1.46
C CYS A 259 -19.83 -23.98 -2.22
N ASP A 260 -18.85 -24.58 -1.54
CA ASP A 260 -17.58 -25.00 -2.15
C ASP A 260 -17.84 -25.95 -3.33
N GLY A 261 -17.20 -25.67 -4.48
CA GLY A 261 -17.35 -26.44 -5.70
C GLY A 261 -18.61 -26.16 -6.53
N ALA A 262 -19.49 -25.23 -6.12
CA ALA A 262 -20.65 -24.84 -6.91
C ALA A 262 -20.25 -23.90 -8.06
N ASP A 263 -20.74 -24.20 -9.28
CA ASP A 263 -20.44 -23.40 -10.47
C ASP A 263 -21.31 -22.13 -10.53
N PRO A 264 -20.71 -20.92 -10.51
CA PRO A 264 -21.43 -19.67 -10.70
C PRO A 264 -22.28 -19.60 -11.98
N GLN A 265 -21.86 -20.29 -13.05
CA GLN A 265 -22.56 -20.29 -14.32
C GLN A 265 -23.89 -21.06 -14.25
N GLU A 266 -23.98 -22.08 -13.41
CA GLU A 266 -25.24 -22.78 -13.16
C GLU A 266 -26.25 -21.90 -12.44
N LEU A 267 -25.78 -21.13 -11.44
CA LEU A 267 -26.64 -20.12 -10.80
C LEU A 267 -27.13 -19.09 -11.82
N LEU A 268 -26.25 -18.57 -12.69
CA LEU A 268 -26.64 -17.59 -13.71
C LEU A 268 -27.72 -18.16 -14.66
N LYS A 269 -27.57 -19.40 -15.15
CA LYS A 269 -28.56 -20.07 -16.00
C LYS A 269 -29.92 -20.16 -15.32
N LEU A 270 -29.94 -20.55 -14.05
CA LEU A 270 -31.15 -20.65 -13.26
C LEU A 270 -31.83 -19.30 -13.05
N LEU A 271 -31.06 -18.26 -12.79
CA LEU A 271 -31.57 -16.88 -12.62
C LEU A 271 -32.20 -16.35 -13.91
N VAL A 272 -31.52 -16.49 -15.06
CA VAL A 272 -32.04 -16.05 -16.37
C VAL A 272 -33.35 -16.76 -16.75
N GLY A 273 -33.51 -18.01 -16.31
CA GLY A 273 -34.74 -18.78 -16.53
C GLY A 273 -35.93 -18.37 -15.65
N ARG A 274 -35.70 -17.62 -14.55
CA ARG A 274 -36.74 -17.29 -13.55
C ARG A 274 -37.02 -15.80 -13.38
N THR A 275 -36.03 -14.96 -13.65
CA THR A 275 -36.14 -13.52 -13.41
C THR A 275 -35.27 -12.73 -14.39
N ARG A 276 -35.46 -11.43 -14.45
CA ARG A 276 -34.63 -10.57 -15.28
C ARG A 276 -33.38 -10.15 -14.53
N VAL A 277 -32.22 -10.62 -14.98
CA VAL A 277 -30.91 -10.29 -14.39
C VAL A 277 -30.42 -8.98 -14.96
N ARG A 278 -30.18 -7.96 -14.11
CA ARG A 278 -29.61 -6.66 -14.49
C ARG A 278 -28.09 -6.66 -14.42
N ALA A 279 -27.55 -7.32 -13.40
CA ALA A 279 -26.12 -7.48 -13.23
C ALA A 279 -25.81 -8.83 -12.57
N PHE A 280 -24.71 -9.44 -12.99
CA PHE A 280 -24.17 -10.66 -12.42
C PHE A 280 -22.64 -10.55 -12.45
N GLU A 281 -22.01 -10.49 -11.29
CA GLU A 281 -20.59 -10.28 -11.16
C GLU A 281 -20.02 -11.31 -10.18
N ILE A 282 -19.09 -12.13 -10.65
CA ILE A 282 -18.31 -13.01 -9.76
C ILE A 282 -17.28 -12.14 -9.09
N LYS A 283 -17.46 -11.86 -7.80
CA LYS A 283 -16.54 -11.02 -7.05
C LYS A 283 -15.22 -11.76 -6.85
N GLN A 284 -14.12 -11.08 -7.13
CA GLN A 284 -12.82 -11.54 -6.67
C GLN A 284 -12.66 -11.21 -5.18
N PRO A 285 -12.02 -12.08 -4.39
CA PRO A 285 -11.82 -11.81 -2.97
C PRO A 285 -10.95 -10.55 -2.81
N SER A 286 -11.33 -9.68 -1.90
CA SER A 286 -10.50 -8.56 -1.50
C SER A 286 -9.26 -9.04 -0.74
N LEU A 287 -8.19 -8.25 -0.75
CA LEU A 287 -7.02 -8.54 0.09
C LEU A 287 -7.39 -8.64 1.58
N HIS A 288 -8.39 -7.89 2.02
CA HIS A 288 -8.87 -7.96 3.39
C HIS A 288 -9.49 -9.32 3.71
N GLU A 289 -10.35 -9.84 2.84
CA GLU A 289 -10.95 -11.18 3.03
C GLU A 289 -9.89 -12.28 3.01
N ILE A 290 -8.92 -12.19 2.09
CA ILE A 290 -7.79 -13.12 2.02
C ILE A 290 -6.99 -13.06 3.32
N PHE A 291 -6.68 -11.86 3.81
CA PHE A 291 -5.95 -11.69 5.07
C PHE A 291 -6.67 -12.28 6.26
N VAL A 292 -7.96 -11.97 6.43
CA VAL A 292 -8.77 -12.50 7.55
C VAL A 292 -8.81 -14.01 7.51
N ARG A 293 -8.94 -14.62 6.33
CA ARG A 293 -8.95 -16.07 6.15
C ARG A 293 -7.61 -16.70 6.57
N LEU A 294 -6.48 -16.13 6.11
CA LEU A 294 -5.15 -16.68 6.39
C LEU A 294 -4.74 -16.49 7.85
N VAL A 295 -5.01 -15.32 8.44
CA VAL A 295 -4.66 -15.03 9.84
C VAL A 295 -5.63 -15.66 10.81
N GLY A 296 -6.91 -15.80 10.42
CA GLY A 296 -7.95 -16.49 11.21
C GLY A 296 -7.68 -17.99 11.32
N ALA A 297 -7.16 -18.62 10.27
CA ALA A 297 -6.75 -20.02 10.28
C ALA A 297 -5.60 -20.27 11.26
N ASP A 298 -4.59 -19.37 11.29
CA ASP A 298 -3.47 -19.45 12.25
C ASP A 298 -3.90 -19.34 13.73
N HIS A 299 -5.06 -18.74 14.01
CA HIS A 299 -5.62 -18.70 15.37
C HIS A 299 -6.35 -19.98 15.76
N ALA A 300 -6.89 -20.73 14.80
CA ALA A 300 -7.58 -21.98 15.04
C ALA A 300 -6.62 -23.16 15.25
N GLU A 301 -5.40 -23.11 14.69
CA GLU A 301 -4.38 -24.15 14.87
C GLU A 301 -3.56 -24.02 16.18
N ASN A 302 -3.69 -22.88 16.88
CA ASN A 302 -2.97 -22.59 18.12
C ASN A 302 -3.87 -22.61 19.38
N LEU A 303 -5.09 -23.14 19.29
CA LEU A 303 -6.01 -23.45 20.41
C LEU A 303 -6.17 -24.96 20.53
#